data_7924d529933b91c5eb8a890909625eb1
#
_entry.id   7924d529933b91c5eb8a890909625eb1
#
_cell.length_a   1.000
_cell.length_b   1.000
_cell.length_c   1.000
_cell.angle_alpha   90.00
_cell.angle_beta   90.00
_cell.angle_gamma   90.00
#
_symmetry.space_group_name_H-M   'P 1'
#
loop_
_entity.id
_entity.type
_entity.pdbx_description
1 polymer ?
#
loop_
_entity_poly.entity_id
_entity_poly.type
_entity_poly.pdbx_seq_one_letter_code
_entity_poly.pdbx_strand_id
1 'polypeptide(L)'
;VARPKSEDKRNAILDAATRVFAERGLTAAPTSEISKQARIAEGTLFTYFKTKDDLINALYREIKLELADAMMSGFPRKKSVRTRLRHVWDSYVNWGVANPEQRKVLAQLQVSGMLSKESIEAGSAPFVEMQNMIRDAIEQHILRADLLIELISKMLGALAEATMDLIVLKPTMANKYRNGGFEIYWAGIARK
;
A
#
# COMPACT_ATOMS: atom_id res chain seq x y z
N VAL A 1 -5.90 36.97 8.82
CA VAL A 1 -5.33 35.75 9.46
C VAL A 1 -5.92 34.56 8.73
N ALA A 2 -5.08 33.78 8.05
CA ALA A 2 -5.54 32.57 7.34
C ALA A 2 -6.10 31.56 8.36
N ARG A 3 -7.32 31.06 8.11
CA ARG A 3 -7.94 30.04 8.96
C ARG A 3 -7.07 28.79 8.94
N PRO A 4 -6.76 28.15 10.10
CA PRO A 4 -5.98 26.93 10.13
C PRO A 4 -6.61 25.86 9.22
N LYS A 5 -5.78 25.11 8.48
CA LYS A 5 -6.24 24.02 7.63
C LYS A 5 -6.87 22.94 8.50
N SER A 6 -8.11 22.54 8.18
CA SER A 6 -8.81 21.48 8.91
C SER A 6 -8.34 20.11 8.41
N GLU A 7 -7.94 19.24 9.30
CA GLU A 7 -7.61 17.84 8.99
C GLU A 7 -8.80 17.11 8.36
N ASP A 8 -10.03 17.38 8.85
CA ASP A 8 -11.24 16.77 8.28
C ASP A 8 -11.40 17.09 6.79
N LYS A 9 -11.11 18.35 6.39
CA LYS A 9 -11.17 18.73 4.97
C LYS A 9 -10.05 18.11 4.15
N ARG A 10 -8.85 18.02 4.72
CA ARG A 10 -7.72 17.35 4.07
C ARG A 10 -8.07 15.89 3.79
N ASN A 11 -8.58 15.20 4.78
CA ASN A 11 -8.98 13.79 4.66
C ASN A 11 -10.13 13.62 3.66
N ALA A 12 -11.15 14.48 3.70
CA ALA A 12 -12.23 14.45 2.72
C ALA A 12 -11.75 14.64 1.26
N ILE A 13 -10.70 15.46 1.04
CA ILE A 13 -10.07 15.61 -0.28
C ILE A 13 -9.34 14.32 -0.68
N LEU A 14 -8.57 13.71 0.22
CA LEU A 14 -7.84 12.47 -0.06
C LEU A 14 -8.78 11.31 -0.35
N ASP A 15 -9.87 11.17 0.40
CA ASP A 15 -10.91 10.16 0.17
C ASP A 15 -11.60 10.35 -1.19
N ALA A 16 -11.94 11.59 -1.53
CA ALA A 16 -12.52 11.91 -2.84
C ALA A 16 -11.52 11.63 -3.97
N ALA A 17 -10.24 11.99 -3.79
CA ALA A 17 -9.18 11.73 -4.75
C ALA A 17 -8.99 10.22 -4.97
N THR A 18 -9.02 9.41 -3.91
CA THR A 18 -8.96 7.95 -4.00
C THR A 18 -10.04 7.41 -4.92
N ARG A 19 -11.30 7.78 -4.69
CA ARG A 19 -12.42 7.33 -5.52
C ARG A 19 -12.27 7.76 -6.98
N VAL A 20 -12.02 9.06 -7.22
CA VAL A 20 -11.92 9.60 -8.58
C VAL A 20 -10.72 8.99 -9.33
N PHE A 21 -9.57 8.84 -8.69
CA PHE A 21 -8.41 8.20 -9.31
C PHE A 21 -8.63 6.70 -9.57
N ALA A 22 -9.31 5.99 -8.66
CA ALA A 22 -9.66 4.60 -8.87
C ALA A 22 -10.60 4.40 -10.08
N GLU A 23 -11.54 5.32 -10.30
CA GLU A 23 -12.50 5.25 -11.40
C GLU A 23 -11.90 5.68 -12.73
N ARG A 24 -11.22 6.84 -12.79
CA ARG A 24 -10.80 7.51 -14.02
C ARG A 24 -9.33 7.38 -14.35
N GLY A 25 -8.52 6.91 -13.41
CA GLY A 25 -7.06 6.93 -13.51
C GLY A 25 -6.45 8.28 -13.12
N LEU A 26 -5.16 8.27 -12.82
CA LEU A 26 -4.43 9.43 -12.29
C LEU A 26 -4.42 10.61 -13.25
N THR A 27 -4.16 10.36 -14.53
CA THR A 27 -3.99 11.43 -15.54
C THR A 27 -5.33 12.07 -15.93
N ALA A 28 -6.35 11.24 -16.21
CA ALA A 28 -7.63 11.70 -16.74
C ALA A 28 -8.56 12.32 -15.68
N ALA A 29 -8.33 12.07 -14.39
CA ALA A 29 -9.16 12.58 -13.30
C ALA A 29 -9.03 14.10 -13.15
N PRO A 30 -10.13 14.90 -13.34
CA PRO A 30 -10.07 16.34 -13.15
C PRO A 30 -10.17 16.71 -11.66
N THR A 31 -9.44 17.73 -11.24
CA THR A 31 -9.46 18.25 -9.85
C THR A 31 -10.83 18.81 -9.46
N SER A 32 -11.57 19.34 -10.42
CA SER A 32 -12.95 19.82 -10.22
C SER A 32 -13.91 18.70 -9.77
N GLU A 33 -13.73 17.46 -10.26
CA GLU A 33 -14.51 16.31 -9.83
C GLU A 33 -14.14 15.88 -8.41
N ILE A 34 -12.85 15.90 -8.08
CA ILE A 34 -12.37 15.63 -6.71
C ILE A 34 -12.97 16.65 -5.74
N SER A 35 -12.92 17.94 -6.08
CA SER A 35 -13.50 19.00 -5.25
C SER A 35 -15.01 18.82 -5.05
N LYS A 36 -15.73 18.46 -6.12
CA LYS A 36 -17.16 18.18 -6.06
C LYS A 36 -17.47 16.99 -5.15
N GLN A 37 -16.73 15.90 -5.26
CA GLN A 37 -16.91 14.73 -4.39
C GLN A 37 -16.54 15.01 -2.94
N ALA A 38 -15.51 15.84 -2.69
CA ALA A 38 -15.12 16.30 -1.37
C ALA A 38 -16.09 17.36 -0.78
N ARG A 39 -17.07 17.81 -1.55
CA ARG A 39 -18.05 18.86 -1.18
C ARG A 39 -17.37 20.18 -0.78
N ILE A 40 -16.36 20.59 -1.52
CA ILE A 40 -15.63 21.85 -1.33
C ILE A 40 -15.53 22.63 -2.65
N ALA A 41 -15.25 23.94 -2.55
CA ALA A 41 -14.88 24.73 -3.72
C ALA A 41 -13.50 24.31 -4.24
N GLU A 42 -13.28 24.33 -5.56
CA GLU A 42 -12.01 23.93 -6.17
C GLU A 42 -10.82 24.78 -5.68
N GLY A 43 -11.01 26.09 -5.47
CA GLY A 43 -10.01 26.93 -4.83
C GLY A 43 -9.60 26.48 -3.42
N THR A 44 -10.52 25.82 -2.70
CA THR A 44 -10.20 25.21 -1.40
C THR A 44 -9.27 24.03 -1.57
N LEU A 45 -9.46 23.16 -2.56
CA LEU A 45 -8.55 22.05 -2.85
C LEU A 45 -7.12 22.57 -3.03
N PHE A 46 -6.94 23.62 -3.86
CA PHE A 46 -5.63 24.20 -4.11
C PHE A 46 -5.04 24.98 -2.89
N THR A 47 -5.84 25.29 -1.89
CA THR A 47 -5.34 25.75 -0.60
C THR A 47 -4.62 24.64 0.18
N TYR A 48 -5.08 23.38 0.06
CA TYR A 48 -4.48 22.22 0.71
C TYR A 48 -3.33 21.62 -0.11
N PHE A 49 -3.52 21.48 -1.41
CA PHE A 49 -2.57 20.88 -2.34
C PHE A 49 -2.38 21.85 -3.51
N LYS A 50 -1.19 22.44 -3.62
CA LYS A 50 -0.91 23.51 -4.60
C LYS A 50 -1.09 23.06 -6.03
N THR A 51 -0.81 21.77 -6.30
CA THR A 51 -0.91 21.13 -7.61
C THR A 51 -1.60 19.77 -7.49
N LYS A 52 -2.01 19.19 -8.62
CA LYS A 52 -2.49 17.82 -8.69
C LYS A 52 -1.39 16.82 -8.30
N ASP A 53 -0.14 17.11 -8.64
CA ASP A 53 1.00 16.27 -8.29
C ASP A 53 1.25 16.27 -6.77
N ASP A 54 1.09 17.43 -6.10
CA ASP A 54 1.15 17.49 -4.63
C ASP A 54 0.06 16.61 -3.98
N LEU A 55 -1.16 16.64 -4.54
CA LEU A 55 -2.26 15.79 -4.09
C LEU A 55 -1.94 14.30 -4.29
N ILE A 56 -1.45 13.93 -5.45
CA ILE A 56 -1.05 12.55 -5.80
C ILE A 56 0.03 12.05 -4.83
N ASN A 57 1.07 12.85 -4.61
CA ASN A 57 2.17 12.50 -3.72
C ASN A 57 1.73 12.41 -2.24
N ALA A 58 0.84 13.30 -1.81
CA ALA A 58 0.26 13.23 -0.48
C ALA A 58 -0.63 11.99 -0.29
N LEU A 59 -1.45 11.66 -1.28
CA LEU A 59 -2.29 10.48 -1.27
C LEU A 59 -1.47 9.19 -1.21
N TYR A 60 -0.39 9.11 -2.00
CA TYR A 60 0.52 7.97 -1.93
C TYR A 60 1.06 7.76 -0.52
N ARG A 61 1.55 8.82 0.13
CA ARG A 61 2.08 8.72 1.50
C ARG A 61 1.01 8.27 2.49
N GLU A 62 -0.22 8.80 2.38
CA GLU A 62 -1.34 8.40 3.25
C GLU A 62 -1.66 6.91 3.10
N ILE A 63 -1.87 6.44 1.87
CA ILE A 63 -2.15 5.01 1.61
C ILE A 63 -1.02 4.12 2.13
N LYS A 64 0.25 4.55 1.97
CA LYS A 64 1.41 3.79 2.45
C LYS A 64 1.48 3.73 3.98
N LEU A 65 1.09 4.80 4.67
CA LEU A 65 1.01 4.83 6.13
C LEU A 65 -0.10 3.90 6.64
N GLU A 66 -1.32 4.01 6.09
CA GLU A 66 -2.43 3.13 6.46
C GLU A 66 -2.11 1.65 6.22
N LEU A 67 -1.47 1.35 5.09
CA LEU A 67 -1.03 -0.01 4.79
C LEU A 67 0.01 -0.50 5.80
N ALA A 68 0.98 0.34 6.14
CA ALA A 68 2.00 -0.01 7.12
C ALA A 68 1.40 -0.25 8.51
N ASP A 69 0.48 0.60 8.95
CA ASP A 69 -0.23 0.42 10.21
C ASP A 69 -1.02 -0.89 10.22
N ALA A 70 -1.71 -1.22 9.14
CA ALA A 70 -2.41 -2.49 9.01
C ALA A 70 -1.46 -3.70 9.08
N MET A 71 -0.31 -3.63 8.42
CA MET A 71 0.67 -4.72 8.39
C MET A 71 1.44 -4.88 9.72
N MET A 72 1.66 -3.78 10.43
CA MET A 72 2.46 -3.78 11.67
C MET A 72 1.61 -3.87 12.94
N SER A 73 0.30 -3.69 12.85
CA SER A 73 -0.62 -3.88 13.98
C SER A 73 -0.54 -5.32 14.49
N GLY A 74 -0.20 -5.50 15.77
CA GLY A 74 -0.04 -6.83 16.38
C GLY A 74 1.14 -7.66 15.83
N PHE A 75 2.11 -7.02 15.15
CA PHE A 75 3.25 -7.72 14.54
C PHE A 75 4.02 -8.58 15.57
N PRO A 76 4.16 -9.90 15.34
CA PRO A 76 4.64 -10.86 16.33
C PRO A 76 6.18 -10.91 16.38
N ARG A 77 6.83 -9.83 16.85
CA ARG A 77 8.30 -9.63 16.85
C ARG A 77 9.11 -10.78 17.44
N LYS A 78 8.55 -11.51 18.43
CA LYS A 78 9.25 -12.62 19.13
C LYS A 78 9.06 -13.99 18.46
N LYS A 79 8.31 -14.07 17.36
CA LYS A 79 8.04 -15.32 16.66
C LYS A 79 9.04 -15.57 15.52
N SER A 80 8.99 -16.79 14.94
CA SER A 80 9.84 -17.16 13.81
C SER A 80 9.66 -16.22 12.60
N VAL A 81 10.65 -16.13 11.72
CA VAL A 81 10.59 -15.36 10.47
C VAL A 81 9.36 -15.74 9.64
N ARG A 82 9.07 -17.05 9.51
CA ARG A 82 7.87 -17.52 8.79
C ARG A 82 6.58 -17.00 9.41
N THR A 83 6.46 -17.00 10.74
CA THR A 83 5.26 -16.49 11.43
C THR A 83 5.11 -14.98 11.23
N ARG A 84 6.22 -14.24 11.29
CA ARG A 84 6.22 -12.79 11.06
C ARG A 84 5.85 -12.45 9.61
N LEU A 85 6.42 -13.13 8.64
CA LEU A 85 6.06 -12.95 7.22
C LEU A 85 4.61 -13.38 6.93
N ARG A 86 4.14 -14.44 7.59
CA ARG A 86 2.73 -14.83 7.48
C ARG A 86 1.80 -13.75 8.01
N HIS A 87 2.12 -13.13 9.13
CA HIS A 87 1.35 -11.99 9.66
C HIS A 87 1.29 -10.83 8.67
N VAL A 88 2.45 -10.43 8.11
CA VAL A 88 2.54 -9.38 7.07
C VAL A 88 1.68 -9.73 5.86
N TRP A 89 1.78 -10.96 5.37
CA TRP A 89 0.99 -11.47 4.25
C TRP A 89 -0.51 -11.37 4.51
N ASP A 90 -0.97 -11.94 5.64
CA ASP A 90 -2.39 -11.96 5.99
C ASP A 90 -2.95 -10.55 6.17
N SER A 91 -2.20 -9.67 6.82
CA SER A 91 -2.59 -8.28 7.04
C SER A 91 -2.67 -7.50 5.72
N TYR A 92 -1.69 -7.67 4.82
CA TYR A 92 -1.69 -7.02 3.51
C TYR A 92 -2.85 -7.49 2.64
N VAL A 93 -3.07 -8.82 2.56
CA VAL A 93 -4.19 -9.38 1.79
C VAL A 93 -5.53 -8.91 2.35
N ASN A 94 -5.70 -8.90 3.68
CA ASN A 94 -6.93 -8.41 4.31
C ASN A 94 -7.16 -6.92 4.02
N TRP A 95 -6.11 -6.09 4.17
CA TRP A 95 -6.20 -4.66 3.87
C TRP A 95 -6.61 -4.42 2.41
N GLY A 96 -5.96 -5.09 1.46
CA GLY A 96 -6.23 -4.87 0.05
C GLY A 96 -7.62 -5.34 -0.41
N VAL A 97 -8.15 -6.41 0.19
CA VAL A 97 -9.53 -6.86 -0.05
C VAL A 97 -10.54 -5.87 0.54
N ALA A 98 -10.24 -5.29 1.72
CA ALA A 98 -11.11 -4.31 2.37
C ALA A 98 -11.05 -2.91 1.73
N ASN A 99 -9.94 -2.57 1.03
CA ASN A 99 -9.69 -1.24 0.47
C ASN A 99 -9.40 -1.29 -1.05
N PRO A 100 -10.35 -1.74 -1.88
CA PRO A 100 -10.11 -2.02 -3.30
C PRO A 100 -9.75 -0.75 -4.09
N GLU A 101 -10.29 0.41 -3.73
CA GLU A 101 -9.99 1.69 -4.40
C GLU A 101 -8.55 2.15 -4.10
N GLN A 102 -8.14 2.13 -2.83
CA GLN A 102 -6.78 2.48 -2.42
C GLN A 102 -5.76 1.53 -3.05
N ARG A 103 -6.04 0.23 -3.08
CA ARG A 103 -5.22 -0.78 -3.74
C ARG A 103 -5.04 -0.47 -5.22
N LYS A 104 -6.14 -0.16 -5.94
CA LYS A 104 -6.11 0.18 -7.37
C LYS A 104 -5.31 1.46 -7.64
N VAL A 105 -5.49 2.48 -6.80
CA VAL A 105 -4.72 3.73 -6.89
C VAL A 105 -3.24 3.49 -6.62
N LEU A 106 -2.90 2.71 -5.60
CA LEU A 106 -1.52 2.38 -5.27
C LEU A 106 -0.81 1.65 -6.42
N ALA A 107 -1.49 0.69 -7.07
CA ALA A 107 -0.96 0.00 -8.25
C ALA A 107 -0.70 0.97 -9.43
N GLN A 108 -1.61 1.91 -9.69
CA GLN A 108 -1.41 2.94 -10.72
C GLN A 108 -0.22 3.85 -10.38
N LEU A 109 -0.10 4.28 -9.12
CA LEU A 109 0.96 5.17 -8.65
C LEU A 109 2.35 4.56 -8.82
N GLN A 110 2.49 3.26 -8.55
CA GLN A 110 3.77 2.54 -8.64
C GLN A 110 4.37 2.52 -10.06
N VAL A 111 3.54 2.63 -11.09
CA VAL A 111 3.97 2.58 -12.51
C VAL A 111 3.84 3.93 -13.21
N SER A 112 3.31 4.96 -12.56
CA SER A 112 2.96 6.24 -13.20
C SER A 112 4.15 7.14 -13.53
N GLY A 113 5.27 7.00 -12.81
CA GLY A 113 6.37 7.96 -12.84
C GLY A 113 6.06 9.33 -12.20
N MET A 114 4.88 9.49 -11.57
CA MET A 114 4.43 10.78 -10.98
C MET A 114 4.89 10.98 -9.54
N LEU A 115 5.47 9.96 -8.91
CA LEU A 115 5.92 10.03 -7.52
C LEU A 115 7.28 10.72 -7.42
N SER A 116 7.39 11.69 -6.54
CA SER A 116 8.68 12.28 -6.19
C SER A 116 9.53 11.30 -5.39
N LYS A 117 10.86 11.44 -5.50
CA LYS A 117 11.81 10.66 -4.72
C LYS A 117 11.53 10.74 -3.21
N GLU A 118 11.27 11.96 -2.74
CA GLU A 118 10.90 12.24 -1.34
C GLU A 118 9.65 11.45 -0.91
N SER A 119 8.61 11.41 -1.76
CA SER A 119 7.39 10.66 -1.45
C SER A 119 7.62 9.15 -1.42
N ILE A 120 8.46 8.63 -2.32
CA ILE A 120 8.84 7.22 -2.34
C ILE A 120 9.61 6.86 -1.06
N GLU A 121 10.58 7.69 -0.65
CA GLU A 121 11.35 7.50 0.58
C GLU A 121 10.43 7.55 1.82
N ALA A 122 9.58 8.58 1.93
CA ALA A 122 8.62 8.70 3.02
C ALA A 122 7.63 7.53 3.10
N GLY A 123 7.12 7.07 1.94
CA GLY A 123 6.22 5.92 1.87
C GLY A 123 6.90 4.58 2.14
N SER A 124 8.22 4.50 2.05
CA SER A 124 9.01 3.30 2.34
C SER A 124 9.48 3.22 3.80
N ALA A 125 9.64 4.37 4.46
CA ALA A 125 10.16 4.46 5.83
C ALA A 125 9.41 3.58 6.85
N PRO A 126 8.06 3.47 6.84
CA PRO A 126 7.35 2.62 7.79
C PRO A 126 7.64 1.12 7.65
N PHE A 127 8.22 0.69 6.53
CA PHE A 127 8.52 -0.73 6.25
C PHE A 127 9.96 -1.14 6.58
N VAL A 128 10.77 -0.24 7.16
CA VAL A 128 12.18 -0.49 7.48
C VAL A 128 12.34 -1.67 8.45
N GLU A 129 11.46 -1.82 9.44
CA GLU A 129 11.49 -2.96 10.37
C GLU A 129 11.34 -4.30 9.62
N MET A 130 10.44 -4.36 8.64
CA MET A 130 10.25 -5.56 7.81
C MET A 130 11.46 -5.82 6.92
N GLN A 131 12.05 -4.78 6.33
CA GLN A 131 13.26 -4.92 5.50
C GLN A 131 14.44 -5.42 6.32
N ASN A 132 14.64 -4.91 7.53
CA ASN A 132 15.67 -5.38 8.44
C ASN A 132 15.45 -6.84 8.83
N MET A 133 14.21 -7.23 9.16
CA MET A 133 13.88 -8.63 9.43
C MET A 133 14.23 -9.57 8.27
N ILE A 134 14.00 -9.16 7.03
CA ILE A 134 14.34 -9.97 5.84
C ILE A 134 15.86 -10.06 5.71
N ARG A 135 16.59 -8.95 5.90
CA ARG A 135 18.06 -8.93 5.85
C ARG A 135 18.66 -9.87 6.88
N ASP A 136 18.24 -9.74 8.15
CA ASP A 136 18.69 -10.60 9.23
C ASP A 136 18.39 -12.08 8.94
N ALA A 137 17.24 -12.38 8.36
CA ALA A 137 16.86 -13.74 8.01
C ALA A 137 17.68 -14.33 6.86
N ILE A 138 18.17 -13.49 5.93
CA ILE A 138 19.13 -13.90 4.89
C ILE A 138 20.50 -14.18 5.53
N GLU A 139 20.99 -13.29 6.40
CA GLU A 139 22.28 -13.45 7.10
C GLU A 139 22.29 -14.71 8.00
N GLN A 140 21.17 -15.00 8.65
CA GLN A 140 20.97 -16.21 9.46
C GLN A 140 20.69 -17.46 8.64
N HIS A 141 20.75 -17.40 7.31
CA HIS A 141 20.47 -18.50 6.41
C HIS A 141 19.07 -19.14 6.56
N ILE A 142 18.09 -18.39 7.05
CA ILE A 142 16.68 -18.80 7.10
C ILE A 142 16.03 -18.58 5.73
N LEU A 143 16.37 -17.47 5.09
CA LEU A 143 15.99 -17.17 3.72
C LEU A 143 17.14 -17.40 2.76
N ARG A 144 16.83 -17.54 1.48
CA ARG A 144 17.80 -17.76 0.40
C ARG A 144 18.71 -16.55 0.24
N ALA A 145 20.03 -16.76 0.33
CA ALA A 145 21.04 -15.72 0.21
C ALA A 145 21.33 -15.31 -1.26
N ASP A 146 20.85 -16.07 -2.24
CA ASP A 146 20.95 -15.74 -3.65
C ASP A 146 19.86 -14.77 -4.14
N LEU A 147 18.91 -14.41 -3.27
CA LEU A 147 17.83 -13.48 -3.59
C LEU A 147 18.09 -12.08 -3.01
N LEU A 148 17.89 -11.06 -3.83
CA LEU A 148 17.92 -9.67 -3.40
C LEU A 148 16.65 -9.31 -2.58
N ILE A 149 16.79 -8.47 -1.57
CA ILE A 149 15.68 -8.03 -0.69
C ILE A 149 14.56 -7.39 -1.51
N GLU A 150 14.93 -6.62 -2.53
CA GLU A 150 13.99 -5.97 -3.44
C GLU A 150 13.13 -6.98 -4.18
N LEU A 151 13.73 -8.10 -4.63
CA LEU A 151 13.00 -9.17 -5.29
C LEU A 151 12.03 -9.88 -4.33
N ILE A 152 12.50 -10.22 -3.12
CA ILE A 152 11.67 -10.83 -2.07
C ILE A 152 10.45 -9.94 -1.77
N SER A 153 10.65 -8.63 -1.63
CA SER A 153 9.59 -7.66 -1.35
C SER A 153 8.62 -7.50 -2.54
N LYS A 154 9.13 -7.45 -3.77
CA LYS A 154 8.31 -7.37 -4.98
C LYS A 154 7.48 -8.62 -5.20
N MET A 155 8.04 -9.81 -4.94
CA MET A 155 7.31 -11.08 -5.07
C MET A 155 6.19 -11.21 -4.03
N LEU A 156 6.40 -10.71 -2.80
CA LEU A 156 5.32 -10.62 -1.81
C LEU A 156 4.16 -9.80 -2.36
N GLY A 157 4.43 -8.60 -2.86
CA GLY A 157 3.41 -7.72 -3.42
C GLY A 157 2.68 -8.37 -4.61
N ALA A 158 3.42 -8.91 -5.59
CA ALA A 158 2.83 -9.49 -6.79
C ALA A 158 1.93 -10.71 -6.51
N LEU A 159 2.37 -11.61 -5.63
CA LEU A 159 1.58 -12.77 -5.23
C LEU A 159 0.38 -12.39 -4.36
N ALA A 160 0.52 -11.38 -3.50
CA ALA A 160 -0.58 -10.85 -2.71
C ALA A 160 -1.65 -10.22 -3.62
N GLU A 161 -1.26 -9.42 -4.62
CA GLU A 161 -2.19 -8.85 -5.61
C GLU A 161 -2.98 -9.94 -6.34
N ALA A 162 -2.30 -10.94 -6.89
CA ALA A 162 -2.97 -12.08 -7.54
C ALA A 162 -3.91 -12.84 -6.58
N THR A 163 -3.51 -12.98 -5.32
CA THR A 163 -4.32 -13.62 -4.27
C THR A 163 -5.58 -12.80 -3.96
N MET A 164 -5.45 -11.49 -3.82
CA MET A 164 -6.58 -10.59 -3.58
C MET A 164 -7.58 -10.61 -4.74
N ASP A 165 -7.12 -10.62 -6.00
CA ASP A 165 -7.99 -10.73 -7.17
C ASP A 165 -8.80 -12.01 -7.15
N LEU A 166 -8.18 -13.15 -6.82
CA LEU A 166 -8.87 -14.42 -6.69
C LEU A 166 -9.88 -14.43 -5.54
N ILE A 167 -9.56 -13.79 -4.41
CA ILE A 167 -10.46 -13.67 -3.27
C ILE A 167 -11.69 -12.83 -3.63
N VAL A 168 -11.50 -11.70 -4.30
CA VAL A 168 -12.61 -10.84 -4.76
C VAL A 168 -13.51 -11.59 -5.75
N LEU A 169 -12.90 -12.35 -6.68
CA LEU A 169 -13.63 -13.15 -7.67
C LEU A 169 -14.40 -14.32 -7.04
N LYS A 170 -13.84 -14.99 -6.02
CA LYS A 170 -14.45 -16.16 -5.35
C LYS A 170 -14.29 -16.08 -3.82
N PRO A 171 -15.10 -15.25 -3.12
CA PRO A 171 -14.96 -15.01 -1.68
C PRO A 171 -15.07 -16.29 -0.81
N THR A 172 -15.84 -17.29 -1.25
CA THR A 172 -15.98 -18.58 -0.56
C THR A 172 -14.67 -19.37 -0.48
N MET A 173 -13.71 -19.07 -1.35
CA MET A 173 -12.39 -19.69 -1.39
C MET A 173 -11.28 -18.86 -0.74
N ALA A 174 -11.62 -17.74 -0.10
CA ALA A 174 -10.66 -16.75 0.43
C ALA A 174 -9.54 -17.38 1.26
N ASN A 175 -9.88 -18.24 2.22
CA ASN A 175 -8.89 -18.89 3.07
C ASN A 175 -7.96 -19.82 2.29
N LYS A 176 -8.48 -20.54 1.30
CA LYS A 176 -7.68 -21.44 0.45
C LYS A 176 -6.68 -20.63 -0.40
N TYR A 177 -7.13 -19.55 -1.02
CA TYR A 177 -6.25 -18.68 -1.82
C TYR A 177 -5.19 -17.99 -0.95
N ARG A 178 -5.58 -17.43 0.21
CA ARG A 178 -4.65 -16.77 1.13
C ARG A 178 -3.57 -17.73 1.61
N ASN A 179 -3.96 -18.95 2.02
CA ASN A 179 -3.02 -19.94 2.50
C ASN A 179 -2.11 -20.44 1.36
N GLY A 180 -2.67 -20.78 0.21
CA GLY A 180 -1.90 -21.26 -0.94
C GLY A 180 -0.92 -20.20 -1.45
N GLY A 181 -1.35 -18.95 -1.55
CA GLY A 181 -0.48 -17.83 -1.95
C GLY A 181 0.71 -17.65 -1.02
N PHE A 182 0.47 -17.72 0.30
CA PHE A 182 1.57 -17.65 1.27
C PHE A 182 2.54 -18.82 1.16
N GLU A 183 2.03 -20.05 0.99
CA GLU A 183 2.91 -21.23 0.88
C GLU A 183 3.77 -21.17 -0.40
N ILE A 184 3.21 -20.67 -1.51
CA ILE A 184 3.99 -20.45 -2.75
C ILE A 184 5.08 -19.39 -2.51
N TYR A 185 4.73 -18.27 -1.87
CA TYR A 185 5.70 -17.22 -1.51
C TYR A 185 6.80 -17.77 -0.62
N TRP A 186 6.43 -18.42 0.48
CA TRP A 186 7.39 -18.97 1.44
C TRP A 186 8.32 -20.02 0.81
N ALA A 187 7.77 -20.95 0.02
CA ALA A 187 8.55 -21.97 -0.67
C ALA A 187 9.56 -21.37 -1.66
N GLY A 188 9.26 -20.19 -2.23
CA GLY A 188 10.16 -19.48 -3.14
C GLY A 188 11.34 -18.81 -2.46
N ILE A 189 11.17 -18.34 -1.22
CA ILE A 189 12.17 -17.52 -0.51
C ILE A 189 12.89 -18.26 0.63
N ALA A 190 12.29 -19.29 1.21
CA ALA A 190 12.90 -20.06 2.29
C ALA A 190 14.09 -20.88 1.79
N ARG A 191 15.14 -20.98 2.62
CA ARG A 191 16.22 -21.94 2.39
C ARG A 191 15.68 -23.36 2.59
N LYS A 192 16.01 -24.24 1.67
CA LYS A 192 15.73 -25.69 1.78
C LYS A 192 16.70 -26.36 2.72
#